data_67eff15a2cfe2ae1d2278583a4cfe017
#
_entry.id   67eff15a2cfe2ae1d2278583a4cfe017
#
_cell.length_a   1.000
_cell.length_b   1.000
_cell.length_c   1.000
_cell.angle_alpha   90.00
_cell.angle_beta   90.00
_cell.angle_gamma   90.00
#
_symmetry.space_group_name_H-M   'P 1'
#
loop_
_entity.id
_entity.type
_entity.pdbx_description
1 polymer ?
#
loop_
_entity_poly.entity_id
_entity_poly.type
_entity_poly.pdbx_seq_one_letter_code
_entity_poly.pdbx_strand_id
1 'polypeptide(L)'
;MTSTAPPAPTRSAPPTTPAAPTLDERIAGALVGAAVGDALGGPVEGYSPEQIVARHGGRVAGVVGPWAGDDWRTARPVAPYHKGDGHVTDDTLMTHALVRVYGKVRGHLDAYSVADHLVPELISNPRWIPELEAEALPLQRIFLAEKWIVARLHYGHVDPREAGSGNIVNCGAAMYMAPVGLVNAAHPQAAYAEALDVAGAHQSSYGREAAGVFAAAVAAACAPGATPASVVETCLSLAKDGTRAAIEAVCATAGRYRDFESAIAPLREAVAPFDTVGPDYRAPSLGARRPSRLHAIEELPVALGMLLVADGDYRQAVLGSVNYGRDCDSIATMSGAIAGALHGERAIPADWAATVGEASRLDLHAPARTLTEVAREVFAHDTARRRAHEAAFATLADRP
;
A
#
# COMPACT_ATOMS: atom_id res chain seq x y z
N MET A 1 57.79 49.27 0.13
CA MET A 1 57.02 48.35 -0.71
C MET A 1 56.60 47.18 0.15
N THR A 2 55.41 47.25 0.71
CA THR A 2 54.84 46.20 1.59
C THR A 2 53.94 45.30 0.74
N SER A 3 54.37 44.04 0.52
CA SER A 3 53.63 43.01 -0.20
C SER A 3 52.57 42.44 0.72
N THR A 4 51.30 42.63 0.42
CA THR A 4 50.15 41.96 1.06
C THR A 4 49.84 40.66 0.33
N ALA A 5 50.01 39.52 1.02
CA ALA A 5 49.60 38.22 0.50
C ALA A 5 48.06 38.12 0.39
N PRO A 6 47.52 37.42 -0.63
CA PRO A 6 46.07 37.23 -0.79
C PRO A 6 45.50 36.32 0.31
N PRO A 7 44.21 36.52 0.70
CA PRO A 7 43.60 35.69 1.72
C PRO A 7 43.37 34.26 1.20
N ALA A 8 43.56 33.28 2.09
CA ALA A 8 43.36 31.86 1.80
C ALA A 8 41.89 31.56 1.47
N PRO A 9 41.60 30.60 0.55
CA PRO A 9 40.22 30.24 0.18
C PRO A 9 39.51 29.62 1.39
N THR A 10 38.33 30.15 1.69
CA THR A 10 37.40 29.61 2.69
C THR A 10 36.97 28.21 2.27
N ARG A 11 37.28 27.20 3.06
CA ARG A 11 36.77 25.84 2.90
C ARG A 11 35.25 25.89 3.01
N SER A 12 34.54 25.55 1.94
CA SER A 12 33.10 25.27 1.99
C SER A 12 32.86 24.11 2.95
N ALA A 13 31.89 24.29 3.85
CA ALA A 13 31.46 23.21 4.75
C ALA A 13 31.00 22.01 3.89
N PRO A 14 31.26 20.76 4.32
CA PRO A 14 30.75 19.58 3.62
C PRO A 14 29.23 19.62 3.58
N PRO A 15 28.60 19.12 2.50
CA PRO A 15 27.14 19.05 2.41
C PRO A 15 26.63 18.22 3.61
N THR A 16 25.75 18.81 4.41
CA THR A 16 25.07 18.11 5.49
C THR A 16 24.18 17.02 4.91
N THR A 17 24.48 15.76 5.18
CA THR A 17 23.57 14.66 4.85
C THR A 17 22.21 14.95 5.49
N PRO A 18 21.09 14.89 4.74
CA PRO A 18 19.79 15.12 5.30
C PRO A 18 19.54 14.18 6.49
N ALA A 19 18.96 14.72 7.56
CA ALA A 19 18.59 13.91 8.72
C ALA A 19 17.62 12.79 8.31
N ALA A 20 17.75 11.62 8.95
CA ALA A 20 16.83 10.51 8.74
C ALA A 20 15.39 10.94 9.09
N PRO A 21 14.37 10.48 8.33
CA PRO A 21 12.98 10.86 8.60
C PRO A 21 12.51 10.41 10.00
N THR A 22 11.75 11.26 10.66
CA THR A 22 11.07 10.98 11.93
C THR A 22 9.89 10.02 11.71
N LEU A 23 9.29 9.51 12.80
CA LEU A 23 8.07 8.69 12.71
C LEU A 23 6.94 9.43 11.96
N ASP A 24 6.72 10.69 12.28
CA ASP A 24 5.67 11.53 11.68
C ASP A 24 5.89 11.68 10.16
N GLU A 25 7.13 11.97 9.76
CA GLU A 25 7.50 12.09 8.33
C GLU A 25 7.37 10.75 7.58
N ARG A 26 7.65 9.62 8.23
CA ARG A 26 7.48 8.30 7.64
C ARG A 26 6.01 7.91 7.49
N ILE A 27 5.19 8.19 8.50
CA ILE A 27 3.74 7.95 8.45
C ILE A 27 3.09 8.83 7.38
N ALA A 28 3.42 10.11 7.34
CA ALA A 28 2.94 11.02 6.30
C ALA A 28 3.40 10.55 4.91
N GLY A 29 4.70 10.24 4.77
CA GLY A 29 5.27 9.72 3.53
C GLY A 29 4.57 8.46 3.02
N ALA A 30 4.30 7.50 3.90
CA ALA A 30 3.62 6.27 3.52
C ALA A 30 2.17 6.50 3.07
N LEU A 31 1.39 7.27 3.82
CA LEU A 31 -0.03 7.48 3.51
C LEU A 31 -0.25 8.41 2.31
N VAL A 32 0.49 9.51 2.22
CA VAL A 32 0.46 10.40 1.05
C VAL A 32 1.03 9.69 -0.17
N GLY A 33 2.13 8.93 0.02
CA GLY A 33 2.75 8.16 -1.05
C GLY A 33 1.84 7.07 -1.62
N ALA A 34 1.09 6.38 -0.77
CA ALA A 34 0.06 5.43 -1.19
C ALA A 34 -1.02 6.11 -2.03
N ALA A 35 -1.60 7.21 -1.54
CA ALA A 35 -2.67 7.93 -2.22
C ALA A 35 -2.24 8.50 -3.59
N VAL A 36 -1.01 8.98 -3.68
CA VAL A 36 -0.45 9.45 -4.96
C VAL A 36 -0.24 8.28 -5.93
N GLY A 37 0.28 7.14 -5.45
CA GLY A 37 0.44 5.93 -6.26
C GLY A 37 -0.89 5.43 -6.82
N ASP A 38 -1.91 5.32 -5.96
CA ASP A 38 -3.29 5.00 -6.29
C ASP A 38 -3.85 5.91 -7.40
N ALA A 39 -3.80 7.22 -7.20
CA ALA A 39 -4.36 8.18 -8.14
C ALA A 39 -3.64 8.20 -9.50
N LEU A 40 -2.35 7.89 -9.55
CA LEU A 40 -1.61 7.77 -10.80
C LEU A 40 -1.91 6.46 -11.53
N GLY A 41 -2.13 5.36 -10.80
CA GLY A 41 -2.39 4.04 -11.34
C GLY A 41 -3.82 3.85 -11.86
N GLY A 42 -4.80 4.39 -11.12
CA GLY A 42 -6.23 4.19 -11.41
C GLY A 42 -6.64 4.42 -12.88
N PRO A 43 -6.24 5.52 -13.56
CA PRO A 43 -6.63 5.76 -14.96
C PRO A 43 -6.19 4.67 -15.95
N VAL A 44 -5.14 3.94 -15.64
CA VAL A 44 -4.53 2.94 -16.53
C VAL A 44 -4.64 1.50 -16.00
N GLU A 45 -5.38 1.30 -14.90
CA GLU A 45 -5.64 -0.01 -14.30
C GLU A 45 -6.28 -0.97 -15.31
N GLY A 46 -5.75 -2.19 -15.38
CA GLY A 46 -6.21 -3.32 -16.22
C GLY A 46 -5.74 -3.26 -17.67
N TYR A 47 -4.92 -2.29 -18.05
CA TYR A 47 -4.32 -2.22 -19.40
C TYR A 47 -2.89 -2.76 -19.39
N SER A 48 -2.43 -3.26 -20.55
CA SER A 48 -1.06 -3.70 -20.69
C SER A 48 -0.09 -2.53 -20.86
N PRO A 49 1.23 -2.71 -20.60
CA PRO A 49 2.23 -1.67 -20.84
C PRO A 49 2.20 -1.12 -22.28
N GLU A 50 1.93 -1.99 -23.27
CA GLU A 50 1.85 -1.61 -24.68
C GLU A 50 0.60 -0.75 -24.95
N GLN A 51 -0.54 -1.11 -24.35
CA GLN A 51 -1.78 -0.34 -24.45
C GLN A 51 -1.61 1.05 -23.80
N ILE A 52 -0.94 1.13 -22.66
CA ILE A 52 -0.65 2.39 -21.97
C ILE A 52 0.20 3.29 -22.87
N VAL A 53 1.30 2.76 -23.44
CA VAL A 53 2.15 3.51 -24.38
C VAL A 53 1.37 3.97 -25.61
N ALA A 54 0.57 3.09 -26.20
CA ALA A 54 -0.23 3.43 -27.38
C ALA A 54 -1.27 4.52 -27.07
N ARG A 55 -1.88 4.49 -25.89
CA ARG A 55 -2.91 5.47 -25.47
C ARG A 55 -2.33 6.85 -25.18
N HIS A 56 -1.17 6.92 -24.53
CA HIS A 56 -0.58 8.16 -24.03
C HIS A 56 0.56 8.69 -24.91
N GLY A 57 0.93 7.95 -25.97
CA GLY A 57 2.07 8.31 -26.83
C GLY A 57 3.44 8.09 -26.17
N GLY A 58 3.48 7.37 -25.04
CA GLY A 58 4.67 7.07 -24.22
C GLY A 58 4.29 6.52 -22.86
N ARG A 59 5.29 6.39 -22.00
CA ARG A 59 5.06 6.00 -20.61
C ARG A 59 4.34 7.10 -19.85
N VAL A 60 3.43 6.71 -18.93
CA VAL A 60 2.85 7.65 -17.97
C VAL A 60 3.97 8.23 -17.10
N ALA A 61 4.04 9.54 -16.98
CA ALA A 61 5.08 10.26 -16.25
C ALA A 61 4.55 11.14 -15.11
N GLY A 62 3.25 11.09 -14.85
CA GLY A 62 2.54 11.85 -13.82
C GLY A 62 1.04 11.64 -13.92
N VAL A 63 0.26 12.56 -13.38
CA VAL A 63 -1.20 12.52 -13.41
C VAL A 63 -1.71 12.55 -14.86
N VAL A 64 -2.63 11.65 -15.19
CA VAL A 64 -3.30 11.56 -16.49
C VAL A 64 -4.81 11.51 -16.32
N GLY A 65 -5.54 11.90 -17.38
CA GLY A 65 -7.00 11.85 -17.42
C GLY A 65 -7.54 10.41 -17.54
N PRO A 66 -8.87 10.26 -17.50
CA PRO A 66 -9.52 8.96 -17.56
C PRO A 66 -9.24 8.26 -18.89
N TRP A 67 -9.06 6.92 -18.83
CA TRP A 67 -8.80 6.13 -20.04
C TRP A 67 -9.86 6.33 -21.13
N ALA A 68 -11.12 6.33 -20.72
CA ALA A 68 -12.26 6.49 -21.64
C ALA A 68 -12.61 7.95 -21.97
N GLY A 69 -11.80 8.94 -21.54
CA GLY A 69 -12.11 10.35 -21.74
C GLY A 69 -13.47 10.73 -21.09
N ASP A 70 -14.31 11.46 -21.82
CA ASP A 70 -15.61 11.92 -21.29
C ASP A 70 -16.60 10.78 -20.98
N ASP A 71 -16.41 9.59 -21.56
CA ASP A 71 -17.25 8.43 -21.34
C ASP A 71 -16.88 7.61 -20.08
N TRP A 72 -15.98 8.11 -19.25
CA TRP A 72 -15.43 7.38 -18.10
C TRP A 72 -16.50 6.81 -17.16
N ARG A 73 -17.65 7.50 -17.00
CA ARG A 73 -18.76 7.06 -16.12
C ARG A 73 -19.42 5.77 -16.58
N THR A 74 -19.47 5.53 -17.88
CA THR A 74 -20.23 4.43 -18.49
C THR A 74 -19.35 3.35 -19.09
N ALA A 75 -18.06 3.60 -19.25
CA ALA A 75 -17.13 2.68 -19.89
C ALA A 75 -16.92 1.37 -19.11
N ARG A 76 -17.21 1.36 -17.81
CA ARG A 76 -17.06 0.20 -16.92
C ARG A 76 -18.34 -0.04 -16.10
N PRO A 77 -19.34 -0.70 -16.66
CA PRO A 77 -20.65 -0.81 -16.00
C PRO A 77 -20.67 -1.72 -14.77
N VAL A 78 -19.67 -2.60 -14.60
CA VAL A 78 -19.65 -3.64 -13.55
C VAL A 78 -18.69 -3.32 -12.42
N ALA A 79 -17.64 -2.54 -12.68
CA ALA A 79 -16.65 -2.17 -11.69
C ALA A 79 -16.66 -0.65 -11.45
N PRO A 80 -16.17 -0.18 -10.32
CA PRO A 80 -15.93 1.23 -10.12
C PRO A 80 -15.08 1.77 -11.28
N TYR A 81 -15.46 2.91 -11.78
CA TYR A 81 -14.73 3.60 -12.84
C TYR A 81 -13.67 4.51 -12.22
N HIS A 82 -12.53 4.61 -12.89
CA HIS A 82 -11.46 5.48 -12.47
C HIS A 82 -11.52 6.76 -13.28
N LYS A 83 -11.75 7.86 -12.59
CA LYS A 83 -11.88 9.16 -13.22
C LYS A 83 -10.54 9.70 -13.71
N GLY A 84 -9.44 9.32 -13.09
CA GLY A 84 -8.15 9.94 -13.39
C GLY A 84 -8.06 11.37 -12.89
N ASP A 85 -7.25 12.20 -13.54
CA ASP A 85 -7.04 13.62 -13.18
C ASP A 85 -6.64 13.83 -11.72
N GLY A 86 -5.95 12.86 -11.09
CA GLY A 86 -5.55 12.90 -9.69
C GLY A 86 -6.61 12.39 -8.70
N HIS A 87 -7.71 11.80 -9.16
CA HIS A 87 -8.71 11.21 -8.28
C HIS A 87 -8.23 9.86 -7.73
N VAL A 88 -8.30 9.71 -6.41
CA VAL A 88 -8.02 8.44 -5.73
C VAL A 88 -9.11 7.40 -5.99
N THR A 89 -8.75 6.13 -5.80
CA THR A 89 -9.65 4.98 -5.94
C THR A 89 -10.08 4.41 -4.58
N ASP A 90 -10.58 3.18 -4.56
CA ASP A 90 -10.93 2.48 -3.33
C ASP A 90 -9.71 2.11 -2.47
N ASP A 91 -8.52 1.97 -3.03
CA ASP A 91 -7.27 1.78 -2.28
C ASP A 91 -7.09 2.84 -1.19
N THR A 92 -7.15 4.12 -1.58
CA THR A 92 -7.05 5.23 -0.62
C THR A 92 -8.28 5.34 0.27
N LEU A 93 -9.48 5.13 -0.27
CA LEU A 93 -10.72 5.20 0.52
C LEU A 93 -10.73 4.16 1.64
N MET A 94 -10.30 2.92 1.37
CA MET A 94 -10.18 1.85 2.34
C MET A 94 -9.05 2.09 3.33
N THR A 95 -7.88 2.58 2.87
CA THR A 95 -6.77 2.98 3.73
C THR A 95 -7.20 4.04 4.75
N HIS A 96 -7.88 5.10 4.29
CA HIS A 96 -8.40 6.14 5.17
C HIS A 96 -9.51 5.64 6.10
N ALA A 97 -10.34 4.68 5.66
CA ALA A 97 -11.32 4.04 6.52
C ALA A 97 -10.64 3.27 7.66
N LEU A 98 -9.59 2.51 7.37
CA LEU A 98 -8.85 1.77 8.38
C LEU A 98 -8.12 2.71 9.37
N VAL A 99 -7.57 3.84 8.90
CA VAL A 99 -7.02 4.87 9.81
C VAL A 99 -8.08 5.40 10.77
N ARG A 100 -9.32 5.62 10.30
CA ARG A 100 -10.42 6.05 11.19
C ARG A 100 -10.78 4.98 12.21
N VAL A 101 -10.70 3.70 11.84
CA VAL A 101 -10.88 2.60 12.79
C VAL A 101 -9.81 2.67 13.88
N TYR A 102 -8.54 2.83 13.51
CA TYR A 102 -7.46 3.03 14.47
C TYR A 102 -7.69 4.25 15.37
N GLY A 103 -8.16 5.35 14.80
CA GLY A 103 -8.50 6.57 15.55
C GLY A 103 -9.61 6.36 16.59
N LYS A 104 -10.54 5.42 16.34
CA LYS A 104 -11.62 5.04 17.28
C LYS A 104 -11.14 4.04 18.34
N VAL A 105 -10.42 3.01 17.92
CA VAL A 105 -9.99 1.90 18.79
C VAL A 105 -8.82 2.31 19.68
N ARG A 106 -7.91 3.14 19.18
CA ARG A 106 -6.69 3.61 19.88
C ARG A 106 -5.82 2.47 20.39
N GLY A 107 -5.76 1.35 19.65
CA GLY A 107 -5.10 0.11 20.00
C GLY A 107 -4.84 -0.76 18.77
N HIS A 108 -4.29 -1.95 18.97
CA HIS A 108 -4.21 -2.96 17.92
C HIS A 108 -5.60 -3.38 17.45
N LEU A 109 -5.69 -3.73 16.17
CA LEU A 109 -6.93 -4.21 15.55
C LEU A 109 -6.93 -5.73 15.40
N ASP A 110 -8.12 -6.27 15.26
CA ASP A 110 -8.39 -7.68 15.00
C ASP A 110 -9.57 -7.83 14.02
N ALA A 111 -9.98 -9.05 13.76
CA ALA A 111 -11.13 -9.35 12.92
C ALA A 111 -12.45 -8.75 13.47
N TYR A 112 -12.59 -8.66 14.80
CA TYR A 112 -13.76 -8.04 15.43
C TYR A 112 -13.78 -6.53 15.23
N SER A 113 -12.63 -5.88 15.23
CA SER A 113 -12.50 -4.45 14.92
C SER A 113 -12.99 -4.13 13.51
N VAL A 114 -12.83 -5.06 12.56
CA VAL A 114 -13.42 -4.92 11.21
C VAL A 114 -14.93 -4.94 11.27
N ALA A 115 -15.53 -5.88 12.01
CA ALA A 115 -16.98 -5.98 12.15
C ALA A 115 -17.58 -4.76 12.87
N ASP A 116 -16.97 -4.36 13.99
CA ASP A 116 -17.53 -3.37 14.90
C ASP A 116 -17.28 -1.92 14.45
N HIS A 117 -16.23 -1.68 13.67
CA HIS A 117 -15.81 -0.34 13.31
C HIS A 117 -15.64 -0.10 11.80
N LEU A 118 -15.02 -1.02 11.03
CA LEU A 118 -14.84 -0.81 9.59
C LEU A 118 -16.16 -0.95 8.83
N VAL A 119 -16.97 -1.95 9.14
CA VAL A 119 -18.28 -2.13 8.50
C VAL A 119 -19.16 -0.89 8.67
N PRO A 120 -19.36 -0.33 9.89
CA PRO A 120 -20.08 0.93 10.05
C PRO A 120 -19.50 2.10 9.25
N GLU A 121 -18.17 2.20 9.12
CA GLU A 121 -17.54 3.23 8.28
C GLU A 121 -17.98 3.12 6.81
N LEU A 122 -18.19 1.91 6.31
CA LEU A 122 -18.53 1.66 4.93
C LEU A 122 -20.02 1.89 4.62
N ILE A 123 -20.92 1.64 5.59
CA ILE A 123 -22.38 1.60 5.34
C ILE A 123 -23.18 2.68 6.06
N SER A 124 -22.59 3.43 6.99
CA SER A 124 -23.35 4.39 7.82
C SER A 124 -22.78 5.81 7.79
N ASN A 125 -21.58 6.01 7.25
CA ASN A 125 -20.90 7.30 7.27
C ASN A 125 -20.71 7.85 5.85
N PRO A 126 -21.64 8.64 5.29
CA PRO A 126 -21.47 9.29 4.00
C PRO A 126 -20.23 10.17 3.99
N ARG A 127 -19.55 10.19 2.86
CA ARG A 127 -18.34 10.98 2.63
C ARG A 127 -18.31 11.47 1.20
N TRP A 128 -17.54 12.49 0.95
CA TRP A 128 -17.19 12.85 -0.42
C TRP A 128 -16.47 11.66 -1.07
N ILE A 129 -17.05 11.14 -2.14
CA ILE A 129 -16.45 10.10 -2.97
C ILE A 129 -15.97 10.75 -4.26
N PRO A 130 -14.65 10.86 -4.47
CA PRO A 130 -14.09 11.63 -5.57
C PRO A 130 -14.65 11.25 -6.94
N GLU A 131 -14.67 9.97 -7.25
CA GLU A 131 -15.13 9.50 -8.56
C GLU A 131 -16.64 9.57 -8.76
N LEU A 132 -17.42 9.62 -7.68
CA LEU A 132 -18.87 9.87 -7.76
C LEU A 132 -19.18 11.36 -7.80
N GLU A 133 -18.25 12.21 -7.44
CA GLU A 133 -18.41 13.66 -7.27
C GLU A 133 -19.61 14.00 -6.38
N ALA A 134 -19.82 13.22 -5.34
CA ALA A 134 -20.96 13.34 -4.45
C ALA A 134 -20.65 12.81 -3.04
N GLU A 135 -21.42 13.29 -2.06
CA GLU A 135 -21.52 12.64 -0.75
C GLU A 135 -22.24 11.30 -0.93
N ALA A 136 -21.54 10.21 -0.60
CA ALA A 136 -22.05 8.86 -0.75
C ALA A 136 -21.45 7.93 0.31
N LEU A 137 -22.05 6.76 0.49
CA LEU A 137 -21.45 5.72 1.32
C LEU A 137 -20.23 5.12 0.60
N PRO A 138 -19.10 4.88 1.29
CA PRO A 138 -17.95 4.18 0.70
C PRO A 138 -18.35 2.86 0.02
N LEU A 139 -19.32 2.14 0.55
CA LEU A 139 -19.89 0.93 -0.04
C LEU A 139 -20.29 1.08 -1.52
N GLN A 140 -20.68 2.28 -1.96
CA GLN A 140 -21.08 2.53 -3.35
C GLN A 140 -19.88 2.54 -4.30
N ARG A 141 -18.70 2.88 -3.80
CA ARG A 141 -17.47 3.02 -4.61
C ARG A 141 -16.56 1.81 -4.55
N ILE A 142 -16.38 1.19 -3.38
CA ILE A 142 -15.47 0.05 -3.19
C ILE A 142 -15.85 -1.15 -4.07
N PHE A 143 -14.88 -2.01 -4.34
CA PHE A 143 -15.03 -3.16 -5.24
C PHE A 143 -15.82 -4.32 -4.61
N LEU A 144 -16.07 -5.36 -5.37
CA LEU A 144 -16.88 -6.51 -4.95
C LEU A 144 -16.23 -7.29 -3.80
N ALA A 145 -14.89 -7.38 -3.77
CA ALA A 145 -14.17 -8.07 -2.70
C ALA A 145 -14.38 -7.38 -1.34
N GLU A 146 -14.36 -6.06 -1.31
CA GLU A 146 -14.59 -5.24 -0.10
C GLU A 146 -16.06 -5.26 0.31
N LYS A 147 -16.99 -5.30 -0.66
CA LYS A 147 -18.44 -5.46 -0.38
C LYS A 147 -18.75 -6.79 0.30
N TRP A 148 -17.92 -7.80 0.09
CA TRP A 148 -18.03 -9.09 0.77
C TRP A 148 -17.95 -8.97 2.29
N ILE A 149 -17.11 -8.08 2.81
CA ILE A 149 -16.98 -7.79 4.25
C ILE A 149 -18.37 -7.44 4.81
N VAL A 150 -19.08 -6.51 4.16
CA VAL A 150 -20.41 -6.08 4.56
C VAL A 150 -21.42 -7.23 4.42
N ALA A 151 -21.37 -7.97 3.32
CA ALA A 151 -22.26 -9.09 3.09
C ALA A 151 -22.13 -10.17 4.16
N ARG A 152 -20.94 -10.51 4.56
CA ARG A 152 -20.67 -11.56 5.54
C ARG A 152 -20.90 -11.11 6.98
N LEU A 153 -20.39 -9.94 7.34
CA LEU A 153 -20.43 -9.47 8.73
C LEU A 153 -21.76 -8.81 9.07
N HIS A 154 -22.27 -7.91 8.22
CA HIS A 154 -23.49 -7.16 8.52
C HIS A 154 -24.75 -7.95 8.23
N TYR A 155 -24.85 -8.60 7.06
CA TYR A 155 -26.04 -9.35 6.67
C TYR A 155 -25.99 -10.82 7.07
N GLY A 156 -24.82 -11.45 6.98
CA GLY A 156 -24.64 -12.87 7.25
C GLY A 156 -24.38 -13.21 8.71
N HIS A 157 -24.02 -12.23 9.55
CA HIS A 157 -23.65 -12.43 10.96
C HIS A 157 -22.62 -13.55 11.16
N VAL A 158 -21.67 -13.67 10.24
CA VAL A 158 -20.60 -14.67 10.30
C VAL A 158 -19.59 -14.25 11.36
N ASP A 159 -18.96 -15.22 12.04
CA ASP A 159 -17.82 -14.93 12.92
C ASP A 159 -16.75 -14.13 12.14
N PRO A 160 -16.34 -12.96 12.63
CA PRO A 160 -15.37 -12.11 11.92
C PRO A 160 -14.08 -12.83 11.52
N ARG A 161 -13.62 -13.78 12.30
CA ARG A 161 -12.40 -14.56 12.04
C ARG A 161 -12.54 -15.50 10.84
N GLU A 162 -13.77 -15.84 10.43
CA GLU A 162 -14.11 -16.73 9.33
C GLU A 162 -14.71 -16.00 8.12
N ALA A 163 -14.98 -14.70 8.24
CA ALA A 163 -15.75 -13.96 7.26
C ALA A 163 -15.07 -13.86 5.90
N GLY A 164 -13.74 -13.84 5.85
CA GLY A 164 -12.96 -13.79 4.60
C GLY A 164 -12.98 -15.08 3.79
N SER A 165 -13.42 -16.22 4.38
CA SER A 165 -13.48 -17.50 3.67
C SER A 165 -14.53 -17.47 2.55
N GLY A 166 -14.11 -17.86 1.34
CA GLY A 166 -14.98 -17.92 0.15
C GLY A 166 -15.07 -16.63 -0.67
N ASN A 167 -14.41 -15.56 -0.23
CA ASN A 167 -14.28 -14.33 -1.01
C ASN A 167 -13.33 -14.52 -2.21
N ILE A 168 -13.34 -13.57 -3.13
CA ILE A 168 -12.35 -13.43 -4.19
C ILE A 168 -10.96 -13.29 -3.54
N VAL A 169 -9.98 -14.03 -4.04
CA VAL A 169 -8.59 -13.89 -3.61
C VAL A 169 -7.88 -12.95 -4.59
N ASN A 170 -7.76 -11.69 -4.20
CA ASN A 170 -7.09 -10.62 -4.94
C ASN A 170 -6.32 -9.70 -3.97
N CYS A 171 -5.83 -8.55 -4.45
CA CYS A 171 -5.12 -7.57 -3.63
C CYS A 171 -6.00 -6.82 -2.61
N GLY A 172 -7.32 -6.92 -2.69
CA GLY A 172 -8.26 -6.11 -1.93
C GLY A 172 -8.03 -6.09 -0.42
N ALA A 173 -7.55 -7.19 0.18
CA ALA A 173 -7.17 -7.18 1.59
C ALA A 173 -5.78 -6.56 1.83
N ALA A 174 -4.88 -6.59 0.85
CA ALA A 174 -3.51 -6.09 0.99
C ALA A 174 -3.42 -4.56 0.80
N MET A 175 -4.07 -4.02 -0.21
CA MET A 175 -3.92 -2.65 -0.70
C MET A 175 -4.07 -1.57 0.40
N TYR A 176 -4.87 -1.82 1.45
CA TYR A 176 -5.13 -0.87 2.52
C TYR A 176 -4.48 -1.22 3.88
N MET A 177 -3.50 -2.13 3.92
CA MET A 177 -2.84 -2.57 5.17
C MET A 177 -1.64 -1.72 5.59
N ALA A 178 -1.29 -0.67 4.85
CA ALA A 178 -0.23 0.25 5.27
C ALA A 178 -0.43 0.80 6.71
N PRO A 179 -1.64 1.20 7.16
CA PRO A 179 -1.86 1.65 8.53
C PRO A 179 -1.45 0.64 9.60
N VAL A 180 -1.64 -0.66 9.35
CA VAL A 180 -1.21 -1.72 10.29
C VAL A 180 0.32 -1.73 10.43
N GLY A 181 1.02 -1.62 9.30
CA GLY A 181 2.49 -1.50 9.31
C GLY A 181 2.99 -0.27 10.05
N LEU A 182 2.31 0.86 9.88
CA LEU A 182 2.69 2.14 10.49
C LEU A 182 2.45 2.18 12.00
N VAL A 183 1.36 1.58 12.49
CA VAL A 183 1.10 1.43 13.92
C VAL A 183 2.15 0.53 14.58
N ASN A 184 2.64 -0.47 13.86
CA ASN A 184 3.71 -1.37 14.25
C ASN A 184 5.10 -0.94 13.70
N ALA A 185 5.35 0.34 13.54
CA ALA A 185 6.58 0.85 12.96
C ALA A 185 7.84 0.21 13.56
N ALA A 186 8.76 -0.27 12.71
CA ALA A 186 9.98 -1.00 13.06
C ALA A 186 9.75 -2.37 13.76
N HIS A 187 8.52 -2.90 13.75
CA HIS A 187 8.21 -4.22 14.31
C HIS A 187 7.45 -5.10 13.29
N PRO A 188 8.11 -5.55 12.21
CA PRO A 188 7.45 -6.22 11.07
C PRO A 188 6.74 -7.53 11.44
N GLN A 189 7.21 -8.26 12.45
CA GLN A 189 6.55 -9.49 12.92
C GLN A 189 5.18 -9.21 13.54
N ALA A 190 5.06 -8.15 14.33
CA ALA A 190 3.79 -7.72 14.90
C ALA A 190 2.85 -7.21 13.81
N ALA A 191 3.34 -6.38 12.89
CA ALA A 191 2.58 -5.92 11.73
C ALA A 191 2.02 -7.07 10.90
N TYR A 192 2.83 -8.09 10.62
CA TYR A 192 2.41 -9.28 9.89
C TYR A 192 1.28 -10.01 10.62
N ALA A 193 1.44 -10.27 11.92
CA ALA A 193 0.45 -11.00 12.70
C ALA A 193 -0.89 -10.24 12.81
N GLU A 194 -0.85 -8.95 13.11
CA GLU A 194 -2.04 -8.10 13.20
C GLU A 194 -2.76 -8.00 11.85
N ALA A 195 -2.01 -7.79 10.75
CA ALA A 195 -2.60 -7.71 9.42
C ALA A 195 -3.24 -9.04 8.98
N LEU A 196 -2.66 -10.19 9.34
CA LEU A 196 -3.30 -11.48 9.09
C LEU A 196 -4.64 -11.61 9.82
N ASP A 197 -4.76 -11.08 11.04
CA ASP A 197 -6.01 -11.15 11.80
C ASP A 197 -7.06 -10.20 11.21
N VAL A 198 -6.71 -8.95 10.97
CA VAL A 198 -7.59 -7.96 10.33
C VAL A 198 -8.03 -8.42 8.94
N ALA A 199 -7.09 -8.83 8.08
CA ALA A 199 -7.38 -9.28 6.72
C ALA A 199 -8.19 -10.58 6.68
N GLY A 200 -8.14 -11.38 7.74
CA GLY A 200 -8.93 -12.61 7.87
C GLY A 200 -10.44 -12.38 7.83
N ALA A 201 -10.91 -11.20 8.26
CA ALA A 201 -12.30 -10.79 8.11
C ALA A 201 -12.69 -10.45 6.67
N HIS A 202 -11.72 -10.20 5.81
CA HIS A 202 -11.92 -9.78 4.42
C HIS A 202 -11.62 -10.89 3.42
N GLN A 203 -10.46 -11.51 3.50
CA GLN A 203 -10.01 -12.54 2.55
C GLN A 203 -9.30 -13.69 3.24
N SER A 204 -9.05 -14.74 2.47
CA SER A 204 -8.30 -15.92 2.87
C SER A 204 -7.13 -16.16 1.90
N SER A 205 -6.34 -17.23 2.13
CA SER A 205 -5.30 -17.68 1.22
C SER A 205 -4.26 -16.57 0.91
N TYR A 206 -3.87 -16.42 -0.35
CA TYR A 206 -2.83 -15.47 -0.79
C TYR A 206 -3.20 -14.00 -0.58
N GLY A 207 -4.49 -13.64 -0.61
CA GLY A 207 -4.92 -12.27 -0.33
C GLY A 207 -4.63 -11.86 1.13
N ARG A 208 -4.94 -12.77 2.07
CA ARG A 208 -4.62 -12.59 3.49
C ARG A 208 -3.12 -12.59 3.75
N GLU A 209 -2.38 -13.49 3.10
CA GLU A 209 -0.93 -13.58 3.21
C GLU A 209 -0.25 -12.30 2.69
N ALA A 210 -0.66 -11.82 1.52
CA ALA A 210 -0.13 -10.57 0.94
C ALA A 210 -0.39 -9.36 1.85
N ALA A 211 -1.55 -9.31 2.52
CA ALA A 211 -1.86 -8.26 3.49
C ALA A 211 -0.87 -8.24 4.66
N GLY A 212 -0.57 -9.44 5.23
CA GLY A 212 0.43 -9.58 6.28
C GLY A 212 1.82 -9.14 5.85
N VAL A 213 2.27 -9.60 4.69
CA VAL A 213 3.60 -9.28 4.16
C VAL A 213 3.71 -7.80 3.79
N PHE A 214 2.68 -7.19 3.23
CA PHE A 214 2.69 -5.75 2.92
C PHE A 214 2.76 -4.89 4.19
N ALA A 215 1.96 -5.19 5.21
CA ALA A 215 2.06 -4.50 6.50
C ALA A 215 3.46 -4.63 7.11
N ALA A 216 4.06 -5.83 7.04
CA ALA A 216 5.43 -6.06 7.49
C ALA A 216 6.47 -5.27 6.69
N ALA A 217 6.28 -5.14 5.36
CA ALA A 217 7.15 -4.32 4.50
C ALA A 217 7.13 -2.84 4.92
N VAL A 218 5.94 -2.29 5.17
CA VAL A 218 5.78 -0.91 5.64
C VAL A 218 6.40 -0.71 7.02
N ALA A 219 6.17 -1.65 7.96
CA ALA A 219 6.79 -1.61 9.28
C ALA A 219 8.34 -1.67 9.21
N ALA A 220 8.88 -2.56 8.35
CA ALA A 220 10.32 -2.67 8.13
C ALA A 220 10.91 -1.40 7.51
N ALA A 221 10.20 -0.77 6.57
CA ALA A 221 10.59 0.49 5.96
C ALA A 221 10.67 1.65 6.97
N CYS A 222 9.92 1.57 8.07
CA CYS A 222 9.99 2.54 9.17
C CYS A 222 11.22 2.37 10.07
N ALA A 223 11.97 1.28 9.95
CA ALA A 223 13.14 1.07 10.80
C ALA A 223 14.28 2.05 10.45
N PRO A 224 15.02 2.56 11.44
CA PRO A 224 16.20 3.39 11.18
C PRO A 224 17.22 2.64 10.31
N GLY A 225 17.68 3.26 9.24
CA GLY A 225 18.66 2.67 8.32
C GLY A 225 18.08 1.60 7.37
N ALA A 226 16.76 1.43 7.31
CA ALA A 226 16.11 0.54 6.36
C ALA A 226 16.47 0.89 4.92
N THR A 227 16.64 -0.15 4.10
CA THR A 227 16.90 -0.06 2.66
C THR A 227 15.89 -0.93 1.91
N PRO A 228 15.70 -0.72 0.60
CA PRO A 228 14.86 -1.61 -0.20
C PRO A 228 15.21 -3.10 -0.04
N ALA A 229 16.50 -3.40 -0.01
CA ALA A 229 16.99 -4.78 0.16
C ALA A 229 16.61 -5.35 1.54
N SER A 230 16.78 -4.60 2.62
CA SER A 230 16.43 -5.07 3.98
C SER A 230 14.92 -5.22 4.16
N VAL A 231 14.11 -4.40 3.49
CA VAL A 231 12.65 -4.56 3.46
C VAL A 231 12.26 -5.87 2.76
N VAL A 232 12.83 -6.14 1.59
CA VAL A 232 12.56 -7.39 0.84
C VAL A 232 13.03 -8.61 1.62
N GLU A 233 14.21 -8.58 2.26
CA GLU A 233 14.69 -9.66 3.13
C GLU A 233 13.71 -9.94 4.27
N THR A 234 13.19 -8.89 4.90
CA THR A 234 12.15 -9.02 5.93
C THR A 234 10.89 -9.68 5.38
N CYS A 235 10.41 -9.25 4.21
CA CYS A 235 9.25 -9.87 3.54
C CYS A 235 9.49 -11.36 3.27
N LEU A 236 10.64 -11.73 2.73
CA LEU A 236 11.01 -13.13 2.45
C LEU A 236 11.11 -13.98 3.73
N SER A 237 11.51 -13.40 4.84
CA SER A 237 11.59 -14.11 6.12
C SER A 237 10.22 -14.46 6.70
N LEU A 238 9.19 -13.65 6.41
CA LEU A 238 7.84 -13.78 6.95
C LEU A 238 6.88 -14.48 6.00
N ALA A 239 6.98 -14.19 4.70
CA ALA A 239 6.10 -14.73 3.66
C ALA A 239 6.11 -16.25 3.60
N LYS A 240 4.95 -16.84 3.28
CA LYS A 240 4.73 -18.28 3.20
C LYS A 240 4.40 -18.70 1.75
N ASP A 241 4.60 -19.97 1.50
CA ASP A 241 4.15 -20.71 0.31
C ASP A 241 4.33 -19.95 -1.02
N GLY A 242 3.28 -19.86 -1.81
CA GLY A 242 3.30 -19.23 -3.13
C GLY A 242 3.60 -17.73 -3.11
N THR A 243 3.19 -17.01 -2.07
CA THR A 243 3.52 -15.58 -1.91
C THR A 243 5.02 -15.39 -1.76
N ARG A 244 5.68 -16.20 -0.91
CA ARG A 244 7.14 -16.19 -0.76
C ARG A 244 7.84 -16.52 -2.08
N ALA A 245 7.41 -17.58 -2.76
CA ALA A 245 8.02 -18.01 -4.01
C ALA A 245 7.90 -16.93 -5.11
N ALA A 246 6.75 -16.25 -5.21
CA ALA A 246 6.56 -15.17 -6.16
C ALA A 246 7.43 -13.94 -5.83
N ILE A 247 7.52 -13.54 -4.55
CA ILE A 247 8.41 -12.44 -4.13
C ILE A 247 9.87 -12.78 -4.44
N GLU A 248 10.31 -14.02 -4.15
CA GLU A 248 11.67 -14.46 -4.41
C GLU A 248 12.01 -14.39 -5.91
N ALA A 249 11.13 -14.89 -6.78
CA ALA A 249 11.32 -14.90 -8.23
C ALA A 249 11.36 -13.47 -8.80
N VAL A 250 10.42 -12.63 -8.41
CA VAL A 250 10.32 -11.24 -8.90
C VAL A 250 11.48 -10.40 -8.40
N CYS A 251 11.81 -10.46 -7.11
CA CYS A 251 12.88 -9.67 -6.54
C CYS A 251 14.28 -10.11 -7.02
N ALA A 252 14.51 -11.41 -7.24
CA ALA A 252 15.74 -11.90 -7.85
C ALA A 252 15.91 -11.38 -9.29
N THR A 253 14.80 -11.26 -10.04
CA THR A 253 14.80 -10.66 -11.37
C THR A 253 15.04 -9.15 -11.28
N ALA A 254 14.32 -8.43 -10.41
CA ALA A 254 14.42 -6.98 -10.21
C ALA A 254 15.86 -6.51 -9.92
N GLY A 255 16.60 -7.28 -9.13
CA GLY A 255 18.00 -6.96 -8.77
C GLY A 255 18.95 -6.80 -9.96
N ARG A 256 18.57 -7.23 -11.16
CA ARG A 256 19.36 -7.14 -12.40
C ARG A 256 19.12 -5.84 -13.17
N TYR A 257 18.11 -5.06 -12.80
CA TYR A 257 17.67 -3.85 -13.52
C TYR A 257 17.87 -2.60 -12.66
N ARG A 258 17.98 -1.46 -13.32
CA ARG A 258 18.14 -0.14 -12.68
C ARG A 258 17.21 0.92 -13.27
N ASP A 259 16.38 0.53 -14.22
CA ASP A 259 15.31 1.34 -14.79
C ASP A 259 14.05 0.47 -14.96
N PHE A 260 12.90 1.07 -14.75
CA PHE A 260 11.65 0.32 -14.77
C PHE A 260 11.22 -0.10 -16.19
N GLU A 261 11.60 0.66 -17.21
CA GLU A 261 11.17 0.36 -18.59
C GLU A 261 11.72 -0.98 -19.07
N SER A 262 13.00 -1.24 -18.79
CA SER A 262 13.63 -2.52 -19.11
C SER A 262 13.22 -3.65 -18.15
N ALA A 263 12.71 -3.32 -16.95
CA ALA A 263 12.32 -4.30 -15.93
C ALA A 263 10.89 -4.82 -16.12
N ILE A 264 9.96 -4.06 -16.71
CA ILE A 264 8.52 -4.44 -16.79
C ILE A 264 8.32 -5.83 -17.38
N ALA A 265 8.83 -6.11 -18.57
CA ALA A 265 8.63 -7.40 -19.23
C ALA A 265 9.29 -8.57 -18.45
N PRO A 266 10.56 -8.47 -17.99
CA PRO A 266 11.16 -9.51 -17.15
C PRO A 266 10.45 -9.75 -15.82
N LEU A 267 9.92 -8.73 -15.15
CA LEU A 267 9.14 -8.92 -13.93
C LEU A 267 7.82 -9.64 -14.21
N ARG A 268 7.18 -9.34 -15.34
CA ARG A 268 5.97 -10.05 -15.77
C ARG A 268 6.27 -11.52 -16.07
N GLU A 269 7.39 -11.81 -16.73
CA GLU A 269 7.84 -13.19 -16.97
C GLU A 269 8.14 -13.92 -15.65
N ALA A 270 8.72 -13.24 -14.68
CA ALA A 270 9.02 -13.82 -13.37
C ALA A 270 7.76 -14.19 -12.58
N VAL A 271 6.69 -13.41 -12.72
CA VAL A 271 5.41 -13.70 -12.04
C VAL A 271 4.53 -14.68 -12.80
N ALA A 272 4.76 -14.88 -14.09
CA ALA A 272 3.92 -15.71 -14.96
C ALA A 272 3.68 -17.15 -14.47
N PRO A 273 4.65 -17.86 -13.84
CA PRO A 273 4.41 -19.19 -13.27
C PRO A 273 3.33 -19.23 -12.18
N PHE A 274 3.07 -18.08 -11.54
CA PHE A 274 2.07 -17.92 -10.48
C PHE A 274 0.75 -17.33 -11.00
N ASP A 275 0.73 -16.93 -12.29
CA ASP A 275 -0.43 -16.30 -12.93
C ASP A 275 -1.55 -17.31 -13.20
N THR A 276 -2.71 -17.09 -12.57
CA THR A 276 -3.92 -17.91 -12.80
C THR A 276 -4.97 -17.18 -13.63
N VAL A 277 -4.77 -15.91 -13.99
CA VAL A 277 -5.68 -15.10 -14.81
C VAL A 277 -5.26 -15.10 -16.27
N GLY A 278 -3.96 -15.06 -16.54
CA GLY A 278 -3.40 -15.05 -17.90
C GLY A 278 -3.52 -13.69 -18.61
N PRO A 279 -3.34 -13.69 -19.94
CA PRO A 279 -3.26 -12.45 -20.71
C PRO A 279 -4.59 -11.69 -20.80
N ASP A 280 -5.72 -12.39 -20.65
CA ASP A 280 -7.07 -11.83 -20.81
C ASP A 280 -7.61 -11.23 -19.49
N TYR A 281 -6.79 -10.52 -18.77
CA TYR A 281 -7.08 -9.96 -17.44
C TYR A 281 -8.45 -9.27 -17.35
N ARG A 282 -8.83 -8.50 -18.37
CA ARG A 282 -10.09 -7.77 -18.39
C ARG A 282 -11.20 -8.42 -19.22
N ALA A 283 -10.95 -9.55 -19.84
CA ALA A 283 -11.99 -10.18 -20.67
C ALA A 283 -13.16 -10.63 -19.77
N PRO A 284 -14.37 -10.12 -19.97
CA PRO A 284 -15.54 -10.61 -19.26
C PRO A 284 -15.81 -12.03 -19.77
N SER A 285 -15.54 -13.03 -18.95
CA SER A 285 -15.73 -14.42 -19.30
C SER A 285 -16.33 -15.18 -18.13
N LEU A 286 -16.81 -16.39 -18.38
CA LEU A 286 -17.17 -17.32 -17.32
C LEU A 286 -15.98 -17.61 -16.38
N GLY A 287 -14.76 -17.43 -16.86
CA GLY A 287 -13.52 -17.47 -16.10
C GLY A 287 -13.42 -16.38 -15.03
N ALA A 288 -14.07 -15.23 -15.21
CA ALA A 288 -14.15 -14.16 -14.21
C ALA A 288 -14.83 -14.60 -12.89
N ARG A 289 -15.51 -15.72 -12.89
CA ARG A 289 -16.08 -16.35 -11.69
C ARG A 289 -15.09 -17.24 -10.94
N ARG A 290 -13.95 -17.53 -11.53
CA ARG A 290 -12.89 -18.29 -10.85
C ARG A 290 -12.23 -17.38 -9.83
N PRO A 291 -11.98 -17.87 -8.59
CA PRO A 291 -11.18 -17.13 -7.63
C PRO A 291 -9.85 -16.77 -8.28
N SER A 292 -9.58 -15.49 -8.42
CA SER A 292 -8.27 -15.03 -8.86
C SER A 292 -7.32 -15.12 -7.68
N ARG A 293 -6.34 -16.01 -7.76
CA ARG A 293 -5.21 -16.03 -6.81
C ARG A 293 -4.06 -15.17 -7.28
N LEU A 294 -4.17 -14.65 -8.49
CA LEU A 294 -3.10 -13.96 -9.14
C LEU A 294 -2.87 -12.57 -8.55
N HIS A 295 -3.94 -11.82 -8.30
CA HIS A 295 -3.82 -10.40 -7.96
C HIS A 295 -2.95 -10.17 -6.72
N ALA A 296 -3.18 -10.91 -5.63
CA ALA A 296 -2.37 -10.78 -4.43
C ALA A 296 -0.93 -11.32 -4.60
N ILE A 297 -0.71 -12.26 -5.50
CA ILE A 297 0.63 -12.78 -5.82
C ILE A 297 1.38 -11.82 -6.74
N GLU A 298 0.71 -11.19 -7.69
CA GLU A 298 1.32 -10.28 -8.65
C GLU A 298 1.64 -8.91 -8.05
N GLU A 299 0.65 -8.28 -7.43
CA GLU A 299 0.73 -6.88 -7.04
C GLU A 299 1.83 -6.62 -6.01
N LEU A 300 1.86 -7.38 -4.93
CA LEU A 300 2.87 -7.19 -3.88
C LEU A 300 4.29 -7.55 -4.35
N PRO A 301 4.55 -8.70 -4.98
CA PRO A 301 5.88 -8.99 -5.53
C PRO A 301 6.37 -7.95 -6.51
N VAL A 302 5.50 -7.45 -7.40
CA VAL A 302 5.86 -6.43 -8.38
C VAL A 302 6.14 -5.08 -7.71
N ALA A 303 5.35 -4.68 -6.71
CA ALA A 303 5.62 -3.49 -5.92
C ALA A 303 7.01 -3.53 -5.24
N LEU A 304 7.36 -4.66 -4.63
CA LEU A 304 8.68 -4.90 -4.05
C LEU A 304 9.78 -4.94 -5.13
N GLY A 305 9.49 -5.54 -6.28
CA GLY A 305 10.40 -5.56 -7.43
C GLY A 305 10.69 -4.15 -7.96
N MET A 306 9.67 -3.32 -8.14
CA MET A 306 9.84 -1.93 -8.60
C MET A 306 10.58 -1.08 -7.57
N LEU A 307 10.37 -1.32 -6.28
CA LEU A 307 11.14 -0.68 -5.21
C LEU A 307 12.64 -1.00 -5.33
N LEU A 308 13.00 -2.26 -5.63
CA LEU A 308 14.40 -2.67 -5.84
C LEU A 308 14.99 -2.08 -7.13
N VAL A 309 14.24 -2.11 -8.25
CA VAL A 309 14.67 -1.51 -9.53
C VAL A 309 14.99 -0.04 -9.36
N ALA A 310 14.14 0.67 -8.60
CA ALA A 310 14.28 2.10 -8.32
C ALA A 310 15.32 2.43 -7.22
N ASP A 311 15.95 1.43 -6.59
CA ASP A 311 16.79 1.61 -5.40
C ASP A 311 16.12 2.49 -4.32
N GLY A 312 14.80 2.35 -4.18
CA GLY A 312 13.98 3.08 -3.23
C GLY A 312 13.54 4.48 -3.67
N ASP A 313 13.97 4.99 -4.82
CA ASP A 313 13.48 6.27 -5.33
C ASP A 313 11.96 6.22 -5.53
N TYR A 314 11.25 7.10 -4.83
CA TYR A 314 9.79 7.13 -4.81
C TYR A 314 9.19 7.28 -6.21
N ARG A 315 9.70 8.29 -6.97
CA ARG A 315 9.17 8.60 -8.29
C ARG A 315 9.33 7.44 -9.25
N GLN A 316 10.51 6.83 -9.28
CA GLN A 316 10.80 5.71 -10.18
C GLN A 316 10.02 4.45 -9.78
N ALA A 317 9.89 4.16 -8.49
CA ALA A 317 9.13 3.02 -7.99
C ALA A 317 7.64 3.14 -8.39
N VAL A 318 7.03 4.30 -8.14
CA VAL A 318 5.62 4.56 -8.48
C VAL A 318 5.40 4.54 -9.98
N LEU A 319 6.22 5.25 -10.78
CA LEU A 319 6.08 5.24 -12.24
C LEU A 319 6.30 3.84 -12.84
N GLY A 320 7.23 3.07 -12.31
CA GLY A 320 7.42 1.68 -12.70
C GLY A 320 6.17 0.84 -12.45
N SER A 321 5.57 0.98 -11.27
CA SER A 321 4.34 0.31 -10.87
C SER A 321 3.16 0.68 -11.76
N VAL A 322 2.94 1.98 -12.02
CA VAL A 322 1.89 2.49 -12.90
C VAL A 322 2.04 1.94 -14.33
N ASN A 323 3.25 2.01 -14.88
CA ASN A 323 3.52 1.57 -16.26
C ASN A 323 3.61 0.04 -16.42
N TYR A 324 3.63 -0.70 -15.33
CA TYR A 324 3.48 -2.16 -15.35
C TYR A 324 2.08 -2.56 -15.84
N GLY A 325 1.08 -1.74 -15.57
CA GLY A 325 -0.31 -2.02 -15.94
C GLY A 325 -0.97 -3.07 -15.05
N ARG A 326 -2.02 -3.71 -15.54
CA ARG A 326 -2.89 -4.63 -14.78
C ARG A 326 -3.49 -3.91 -13.57
N ASP A 327 -3.33 -4.42 -12.38
CA ASP A 327 -3.80 -3.79 -11.13
C ASP A 327 -2.75 -2.79 -10.63
N CYS A 328 -2.44 -1.81 -11.47
CA CYS A 328 -1.29 -0.94 -11.27
C CYS A 328 -1.51 0.17 -10.25
N ASP A 329 -2.75 0.50 -9.92
CA ASP A 329 -3.08 1.40 -8.81
C ASP A 329 -2.73 0.74 -7.46
N SER A 330 -3.13 -0.51 -7.23
CA SER A 330 -2.73 -1.26 -6.04
C SER A 330 -1.21 -1.50 -5.99
N ILE A 331 -0.56 -1.83 -7.13
CA ILE A 331 0.91 -1.97 -7.18
C ILE A 331 1.58 -0.65 -6.78
N ALA A 332 1.10 0.48 -7.33
CA ALA A 332 1.66 1.79 -7.06
C ALA A 332 1.31 2.31 -5.65
N THR A 333 0.13 1.98 -5.13
CA THR A 333 -0.25 2.19 -3.72
C THR A 333 0.76 1.53 -2.79
N MET A 334 1.06 0.25 -3.00
CA MET A 334 1.98 -0.50 -2.14
C MET A 334 3.43 -0.03 -2.28
N SER A 335 3.93 0.16 -3.50
CA SER A 335 5.29 0.66 -3.71
C SER A 335 5.46 2.10 -3.19
N GLY A 336 4.46 2.95 -3.38
CA GLY A 336 4.42 4.33 -2.89
C GLY A 336 4.39 4.40 -1.36
N ALA A 337 3.62 3.52 -0.70
CA ALA A 337 3.60 3.43 0.76
C ALA A 337 4.97 3.03 1.32
N ILE A 338 5.62 2.01 0.75
CA ILE A 338 6.92 1.53 1.22
C ILE A 338 8.02 2.57 0.98
N ALA A 339 8.09 3.15 -0.22
CA ALA A 339 9.07 4.18 -0.56
C ALA A 339 8.86 5.45 0.29
N GLY A 340 7.60 5.84 0.52
CA GLY A 340 7.26 6.95 1.41
C GLY A 340 7.64 6.70 2.86
N ALA A 341 7.47 5.48 3.37
CA ALA A 341 7.93 5.08 4.70
C ALA A 341 9.46 5.12 4.83
N LEU A 342 10.18 4.71 3.79
CA LEU A 342 11.67 4.73 3.76
C LEU A 342 12.23 6.15 3.85
N HIS A 343 11.68 7.07 3.06
CA HIS A 343 12.31 8.37 2.80
C HIS A 343 11.55 9.58 3.38
N GLY A 344 10.33 9.34 3.90
CA GLY A 344 9.43 10.39 4.38
C GLY A 344 8.76 11.14 3.22
N GLU A 345 7.85 12.04 3.56
CA GLU A 345 7.04 12.79 2.61
C GLU A 345 7.84 13.62 1.60
N ARG A 346 9.01 14.10 2.00
CA ARG A 346 9.90 14.89 1.12
C ARG A 346 10.33 14.16 -0.17
N ALA A 347 10.21 12.84 -0.23
CA ALA A 347 10.51 12.05 -1.42
C ALA A 347 9.39 12.09 -2.46
N ILE A 348 8.19 12.52 -2.07
CA ILE A 348 7.02 12.57 -2.93
C ILE A 348 7.04 13.89 -3.72
N PRO A 349 6.85 13.89 -5.06
CA PRO A 349 6.70 15.13 -5.82
C PRO A 349 5.54 15.98 -5.28
N ALA A 350 5.84 17.18 -4.84
CA ALA A 350 4.87 18.07 -4.19
C ALA A 350 3.70 18.45 -5.10
N ASP A 351 3.95 18.58 -6.39
CA ASP A 351 2.92 18.83 -7.41
C ASP A 351 1.95 17.67 -7.55
N TRP A 352 2.42 16.41 -7.45
CA TRP A 352 1.54 15.23 -7.47
C TRP A 352 0.64 15.20 -6.23
N ALA A 353 1.22 15.36 -5.03
CA ALA A 353 0.45 15.34 -3.79
C ALA A 353 -0.59 16.47 -3.75
N ALA A 354 -0.23 17.69 -4.21
CA ALA A 354 -1.16 18.80 -4.29
C ALA A 354 -2.31 18.51 -5.28
N THR A 355 -2.00 18.02 -6.48
CA THR A 355 -3.01 17.69 -7.50
C THR A 355 -3.98 16.60 -7.00
N VAL A 356 -3.45 15.53 -6.36
CA VAL A 356 -4.28 14.45 -5.83
C VAL A 356 -5.19 14.93 -4.70
N GLY A 357 -4.65 15.70 -3.76
CA GLY A 357 -5.44 16.27 -2.66
C GLY A 357 -6.54 17.21 -3.15
N GLU A 358 -6.25 18.08 -4.12
CA GLU A 358 -7.22 19.01 -4.70
C GLU A 358 -8.31 18.28 -5.50
N ALA A 359 -7.91 17.43 -6.45
CA ALA A 359 -8.84 16.68 -7.28
C ALA A 359 -9.78 15.80 -6.45
N SER A 360 -9.23 15.13 -5.44
CA SER A 360 -9.99 14.23 -4.56
C SER A 360 -10.73 14.96 -3.43
N ARG A 361 -10.50 16.26 -3.25
CA ARG A 361 -11.00 17.04 -2.10
C ARG A 361 -10.70 16.39 -0.75
N LEU A 362 -9.48 15.87 -0.61
CA LEU A 362 -9.01 15.17 0.58
C LEU A 362 -7.84 15.91 1.23
N ASP A 363 -7.88 16.06 2.55
CA ASP A 363 -6.67 16.35 3.33
C ASP A 363 -5.88 15.04 3.49
N LEU A 364 -4.86 14.85 2.63
CA LEU A 364 -4.03 13.65 2.63
C LEU A 364 -3.19 13.50 3.91
N HIS A 365 -3.02 14.59 4.69
CA HIS A 365 -2.25 14.60 5.92
C HIS A 365 -3.09 14.33 7.18
N ALA A 366 -4.41 14.53 7.13
CA ALA A 366 -5.27 14.28 8.28
C ALA A 366 -5.18 12.83 8.79
N PRO A 367 -5.19 11.80 7.91
CA PRO A 367 -4.97 10.41 8.34
C PRO A 367 -3.61 10.20 9.00
N ALA A 368 -2.56 10.85 8.49
CA ALA A 368 -1.21 10.71 9.05
C ALA A 368 -1.12 11.28 10.48
N ARG A 369 -1.71 12.44 10.72
CA ARG A 369 -1.77 13.02 12.07
C ARG A 369 -2.45 12.08 13.06
N THR A 370 -3.63 11.56 12.70
CA THR A 370 -4.37 10.60 13.53
C THR A 370 -3.55 9.35 13.82
N LEU A 371 -2.96 8.75 12.77
CA LEU A 371 -2.25 7.49 12.90
C LEU A 371 -0.94 7.63 13.69
N THR A 372 -0.26 8.79 13.60
CA THR A 372 0.93 9.07 14.40
C THR A 372 0.63 9.08 15.92
N GLU A 373 -0.48 9.69 16.31
CA GLU A 373 -0.91 9.66 17.71
C GLU A 373 -1.18 8.23 18.17
N VAL A 374 -1.94 7.47 17.38
CA VAL A 374 -2.27 6.06 17.67
C VAL A 374 -1.00 5.20 17.76
N ALA A 375 -0.08 5.34 16.83
CA ALA A 375 1.17 4.57 16.84
C ALA A 375 1.99 4.81 18.12
N ARG A 376 2.04 6.05 18.60
CA ARG A 376 2.71 6.38 19.86
C ARG A 376 2.01 5.79 21.09
N GLU A 377 0.67 5.80 21.10
CA GLU A 377 -0.11 5.21 22.20
C GLU A 377 0.03 3.69 22.21
N VAL A 378 -0.09 3.04 21.07
CA VAL A 378 0.10 1.58 20.93
C VAL A 378 1.49 1.19 21.42
N PHE A 379 2.53 1.88 20.96
CA PHE A 379 3.90 1.62 21.42
C PHE A 379 4.04 1.77 22.95
N ALA A 380 3.42 2.76 23.55
CA ALA A 380 3.45 2.96 25.01
C ALA A 380 2.75 1.81 25.75
N HIS A 381 1.59 1.37 25.26
CA HIS A 381 0.84 0.25 25.84
C HIS A 381 1.62 -1.06 25.71
N ASP A 382 2.23 -1.34 24.56
CA ASP A 382 3.03 -2.54 24.33
C ASP A 382 4.26 -2.58 25.22
N THR A 383 4.93 -1.45 25.38
CA THR A 383 6.06 -1.32 26.30
C THR A 383 5.64 -1.60 27.74
N ALA A 384 4.50 -1.09 28.18
CA ALA A 384 3.98 -1.38 29.51
C ALA A 384 3.64 -2.86 29.72
N ARG A 385 2.97 -3.49 28.74
CA ARG A 385 2.65 -4.93 28.76
C ARG A 385 3.91 -5.79 28.79
N ARG A 386 4.92 -5.45 27.97
CA ARG A 386 6.20 -6.16 27.95
C ARG A 386 6.90 -6.11 29.30
N ARG A 387 7.01 -4.92 29.91
CA ARG A 387 7.60 -4.77 31.25
C ARG A 387 6.86 -5.58 32.32
N ALA A 388 5.53 -5.58 32.29
CA ALA A 388 4.73 -6.39 33.19
C ALA A 388 4.98 -7.89 33.02
N HIS A 389 5.07 -8.36 31.77
CA HIS A 389 5.40 -9.75 31.45
C HIS A 389 6.81 -10.12 31.90
N GLU A 390 7.82 -9.28 31.66
CA GLU A 390 9.20 -9.49 32.11
C GLU A 390 9.28 -9.63 33.64
N ALA A 391 8.60 -8.75 34.39
CA ALA A 391 8.54 -8.82 35.85
C ALA A 391 7.86 -10.10 36.35
N ALA A 392 6.74 -10.49 35.73
CA ALA A 392 6.05 -11.72 36.09
C ALA A 392 6.89 -12.96 35.79
N PHE A 393 7.55 -13.00 34.62
CA PHE A 393 8.40 -14.12 34.23
C PHE A 393 9.63 -14.25 35.14
N ALA A 394 10.29 -13.16 35.50
CA ALA A 394 11.41 -13.16 36.45
C ALA A 394 11.00 -13.82 37.79
N THR A 395 9.81 -13.46 38.32
CA THR A 395 9.28 -14.08 39.55
C THR A 395 9.06 -15.58 39.43
N LEU A 396 8.76 -16.10 38.23
CA LEU A 396 8.60 -17.53 37.97
C LEU A 396 9.95 -18.24 37.81
N ALA A 397 10.92 -17.57 37.19
CA ALA A 397 12.27 -18.11 36.94
C ALA A 397 13.13 -18.22 38.20
N ASP A 398 12.91 -17.34 39.20
CA ASP A 398 13.69 -17.28 40.44
C ASP A 398 13.12 -18.22 41.54
N ARG A 399 12.14 -19.07 41.23
CA ARG A 399 11.68 -20.10 42.18
C ARG A 399 12.60 -21.32 42.10
N PRO A 400 13.24 -21.71 43.23
CA PRO A 400 14.10 -22.87 43.29
C PRO A 400 13.38 -24.19 43.02
#